data_3de37889da744d97f0654a01e4961b96
#
_entry.id   3de37889da744d97f0654a01e4961b96
#
_cell.length_a   1.000
_cell.length_b   1.000
_cell.length_c   1.000
_cell.angle_alpha   90.00
_cell.angle_beta   90.00
_cell.angle_gamma   90.00
#
_symmetry.space_group_name_H-M   'P 1'
#
loop_
_entity.id
_entity.type
_entity.pdbx_description
1 polymer ?
#
loop_
_entity_poly.entity_id
_entity_poly.type
_entity_poly.pdbx_seq_one_letter_code
_entity_poly.pdbx_strand_id
1 'polypeptide(L)'
;MGYNIASFHGRNLQNLAKKDSRVTPQKPDNQNQLFQPRLEPILNDRHPLYKLAASIDWQAMDKELCCCYSEDMGRPGNATRLMVGLHYLKHAYNESDESLIECWVENPYWQYFCGYEHMEHKFPIDPSSMSRWRHRVGPERMQILLKETFSTAVREKYVKPSDASKIIVDTTVQEKAVAFPTDARLYLKSIHRLVKLARQRNINLRQSYVRVSKKAFFNQGRYARAKRYKQAARLTKKLKTYLGRLIRDIERKIDNPDQMLATMLERTKRIHSQQRNDSNKLYSLDAPEVECISKGKAHKRYEFGCKVSLSVTHKNNWITSSAALHGNPFDGKTLSATIERSQSNTNIEVKQAYVDLGFRGHDYVGDAAIHKQDGKLKQLTRAIRNKIKRRSAIEPTIGHVKSDNRMGRNYLKGADGDQINAILAAAGYNMRKLIAAFLYALMESAGFLENWLNETARNPLPYRAGTANLMAK
;
A
#
# COMPACT_ATOMS: atom_id res chain seq x y z
N MET A 1 -22.13 6.29 34.35
CA MET A 1 -21.95 4.90 33.90
C MET A 1 -20.65 4.81 33.15
N GLY A 2 -19.62 4.32 33.85
CA GLY A 2 -18.26 4.28 33.28
C GLY A 2 -18.09 3.00 32.47
N TYR A 3 -17.70 3.14 31.20
CA TYR A 3 -17.27 2.03 30.38
C TYR A 3 -15.75 1.86 30.47
N ASN A 4 -15.39 0.69 30.94
CA ASN A 4 -14.04 0.22 31.26
C ASN A 4 -13.23 -0.01 29.98
N ILE A 5 -12.24 0.84 29.71
CA ILE A 5 -11.34 0.80 28.54
C ILE A 5 -10.16 -0.19 28.71
N ALA A 6 -10.12 -0.94 29.81
CA ALA A 6 -8.96 -1.74 30.21
C ALA A 6 -8.88 -3.17 29.62
N SER A 7 -9.82 -3.64 28.79
CA SER A 7 -9.83 -5.06 28.35
C SER A 7 -9.36 -5.35 26.93
N PHE A 8 -8.93 -4.34 26.14
CA PHE A 8 -8.53 -4.57 24.74
C PHE A 8 -7.02 -4.73 24.52
N HIS A 9 -6.19 -4.42 25.52
CA HIS A 9 -4.72 -4.53 25.39
C HIS A 9 -4.14 -5.92 25.73
N GLY A 10 -4.91 -6.80 26.36
CA GLY A 10 -4.38 -8.08 26.87
C GLY A 10 -4.34 -9.25 25.87
N ARG A 11 -5.05 -9.19 24.74
CA ARG A 11 -5.13 -10.32 23.80
C ARG A 11 -4.20 -10.25 22.59
N ASN A 12 -3.54 -9.13 22.35
CA ASN A 12 -2.60 -9.01 21.23
C ASN A 12 -1.15 -9.35 21.58
N LEU A 13 -0.80 -9.43 22.86
CA LEU A 13 0.57 -9.75 23.29
C LEU A 13 0.92 -11.23 23.23
N GLN A 14 -0.07 -12.13 23.26
CA GLN A 14 0.19 -13.58 23.17
C GLN A 14 0.39 -14.09 21.73
N ASN A 15 0.04 -13.30 20.69
CA ASN A 15 0.34 -13.65 19.30
C ASN A 15 1.68 -13.12 18.79
N LEU A 16 2.42 -12.37 19.59
CA LEU A 16 3.75 -11.83 19.24
C LEU A 16 4.91 -12.84 19.44
N ALA A 17 4.64 -14.03 19.93
CA ALA A 17 5.68 -14.99 20.33
C ALA A 17 5.75 -16.28 19.50
N LYS A 18 5.37 -16.28 18.22
CA LYS A 18 5.96 -17.26 17.28
C LYS A 18 7.19 -16.60 16.64
N LYS A 19 8.34 -16.66 17.36
CA LYS A 19 9.65 -16.48 16.73
C LYS A 19 9.69 -17.42 15.53
N ASP A 20 9.80 -16.86 14.34
CA ASP A 20 9.97 -17.66 13.13
C ASP A 20 11.33 -18.38 13.23
N SER A 21 11.39 -19.66 12.92
CA SER A 21 12.56 -20.52 13.05
C SER A 21 13.67 -20.23 12.01
N ARG A 22 13.97 -18.98 11.75
CA ARG A 22 15.02 -18.59 10.80
C ARG A 22 16.12 -17.82 11.51
N VAL A 23 17.35 -18.20 11.19
CA VAL A 23 18.57 -17.55 11.67
C VAL A 23 18.71 -16.15 11.04
N THR A 24 19.43 -15.27 11.73
CA THR A 24 19.78 -13.92 11.28
C THR A 24 20.28 -13.93 9.83
N PRO A 25 19.87 -12.94 9.01
CA PRO A 25 20.33 -12.85 7.62
C PRO A 25 21.86 -12.82 7.52
N GLN A 26 22.39 -13.65 6.64
CA GLN A 26 23.82 -13.62 6.33
C GLN A 26 24.04 -12.91 5.00
N LYS A 27 25.22 -12.23 4.89
CA LYS A 27 25.66 -11.71 3.60
C LYS A 27 25.87 -12.86 2.61
N PRO A 28 25.70 -12.64 1.30
CA PRO A 28 26.03 -13.64 0.30
C PRO A 28 27.49 -14.09 0.45
N ASP A 29 27.75 -15.40 0.39
CA ASP A 29 29.11 -15.95 0.41
C ASP A 29 29.73 -15.80 -0.98
N ASN A 30 30.74 -14.93 -1.08
CA ASN A 30 31.42 -14.60 -2.33
C ASN A 30 32.65 -15.48 -2.61
N GLN A 31 32.96 -16.48 -1.78
CA GLN A 31 34.20 -17.27 -1.88
C GLN A 31 34.33 -18.06 -3.20
N ASN A 32 33.22 -18.44 -3.83
CA ASN A 32 33.21 -19.20 -5.08
C ASN A 32 33.16 -18.35 -6.36
N GLN A 33 33.31 -17.01 -6.25
CA GLN A 33 33.08 -16.08 -7.36
C GLN A 33 34.35 -15.40 -7.87
N LEU A 34 35.53 -16.03 -7.66
CA LEU A 34 36.86 -15.43 -7.96
C LEU A 34 37.02 -15.01 -9.44
N PHE A 35 36.30 -15.63 -10.37
CA PHE A 35 36.36 -15.35 -11.81
C PHE A 35 35.16 -14.53 -12.33
N GLN A 36 34.22 -14.15 -11.47
CA GLN A 36 33.09 -13.32 -11.90
C GLN A 36 33.46 -11.83 -11.80
N PRO A 37 33.16 -11.03 -12.83
CA PRO A 37 33.44 -9.60 -12.78
C PRO A 37 32.60 -8.93 -11.68
N ARG A 38 33.24 -8.07 -10.89
CA ARG A 38 32.54 -7.24 -9.92
C ARG A 38 31.69 -6.18 -10.61
N LEU A 39 30.51 -5.89 -10.04
CA LEU A 39 29.60 -4.87 -10.56
C LEU A 39 30.17 -3.46 -10.39
N GLU A 40 30.86 -3.19 -9.26
CA GLU A 40 31.35 -1.87 -8.91
C GLU A 40 32.21 -1.19 -10.02
N PRO A 41 33.24 -1.83 -10.61
CA PRO A 41 34.04 -1.21 -11.67
C PRO A 41 33.33 -1.13 -13.04
N ILE A 42 32.21 -1.85 -13.22
CA ILE A 42 31.49 -1.87 -14.50
C ILE A 42 30.37 -0.80 -14.51
N LEU A 43 29.84 -0.47 -13.31
CA LEU A 43 28.73 0.47 -13.18
C LEU A 43 29.22 1.91 -13.19
N ASN A 44 28.38 2.79 -13.75
CA ASN A 44 28.63 4.22 -13.65
C ASN A 44 28.32 4.72 -12.23
N ASP A 45 29.35 5.20 -11.53
CA ASP A 45 29.28 5.73 -10.17
C ASP A 45 28.37 6.96 -10.02
N ARG A 46 28.11 7.67 -11.15
CA ARG A 46 27.19 8.80 -11.20
C ARG A 46 25.74 8.39 -11.32
N HIS A 47 25.45 7.12 -11.62
CA HIS A 47 24.07 6.65 -11.77
C HIS A 47 23.26 6.82 -10.47
N PRO A 48 21.98 7.29 -10.52
CA PRO A 48 21.17 7.57 -9.33
C PRO A 48 21.06 6.39 -8.35
N LEU A 49 20.85 5.17 -8.83
CA LEU A 49 20.77 3.99 -7.96
C LEU A 49 22.11 3.62 -7.33
N TYR A 50 23.25 3.88 -8.03
CA TYR A 50 24.57 3.67 -7.46
C TYR A 50 24.79 4.59 -6.25
N LYS A 51 24.51 5.89 -6.42
CA LYS A 51 24.60 6.88 -5.33
C LYS A 51 23.64 6.59 -4.19
N LEU A 52 22.39 6.23 -4.50
CA LEU A 52 21.40 5.83 -3.49
C LEU A 52 21.84 4.61 -2.68
N ALA A 53 22.51 3.63 -3.33
CA ALA A 53 23.04 2.47 -2.64
C ALA A 53 24.05 2.84 -1.53
N ALA A 54 24.79 3.93 -1.71
CA ALA A 54 25.73 4.47 -0.73
C ALA A 54 25.04 5.39 0.31
N SER A 55 23.97 6.10 -0.09
CA SER A 55 23.30 7.11 0.75
C SER A 55 22.34 6.53 1.79
N ILE A 56 21.81 5.34 1.55
CA ILE A 56 20.88 4.66 2.47
C ILE A 56 21.65 4.04 3.63
N ASP A 57 21.15 4.22 4.85
CA ASP A 57 21.72 3.59 6.05
C ASP A 57 21.20 2.14 6.19
N TRP A 58 21.87 1.22 5.48
CA TRP A 58 21.55 -0.20 5.53
C TRP A 58 21.82 -0.83 6.89
N GLN A 59 22.78 -0.30 7.65
CA GLN A 59 23.14 -0.83 8.97
C GLN A 59 22.03 -0.53 10.00
N ALA A 60 21.48 0.68 9.98
CA ALA A 60 20.33 1.03 10.80
C ALA A 60 19.13 0.14 10.48
N MET A 61 18.89 -0.15 9.21
CA MET A 61 17.80 -1.07 8.80
C MET A 61 18.05 -2.50 9.26
N ASP A 62 19.29 -3.02 9.15
CA ASP A 62 19.63 -4.35 9.64
C ASP A 62 19.37 -4.44 11.15
N LYS A 63 19.80 -3.45 11.92
CA LYS A 63 19.61 -3.39 13.38
C LYS A 63 18.13 -3.39 13.77
N GLU A 64 17.29 -2.63 13.09
CA GLU A 64 15.86 -2.54 13.38
C GLU A 64 15.09 -3.80 12.96
N LEU A 65 15.53 -4.47 11.91
CA LEU A 65 14.83 -5.62 11.35
C LEU A 65 15.37 -6.96 11.83
N CYS A 66 16.57 -7.02 12.44
CA CYS A 66 17.15 -8.27 12.97
C CYS A 66 16.27 -8.94 14.02
N CYS A 67 15.52 -8.16 14.82
CA CYS A 67 14.62 -8.70 15.84
C CYS A 67 13.45 -9.55 15.26
N CYS A 68 13.23 -9.52 13.93
CA CYS A 68 12.27 -10.37 13.25
C CYS A 68 12.78 -11.80 13.00
N TYR A 69 14.04 -12.08 13.35
CA TYR A 69 14.69 -13.35 13.11
C TYR A 69 15.13 -14.02 14.43
N SER A 70 15.35 -15.35 14.38
CA SER A 70 15.95 -16.09 15.49
C SER A 70 17.47 -16.00 15.39
N GLU A 71 18.18 -16.00 16.53
CA GLU A 71 19.64 -15.98 16.53
C GLU A 71 20.25 -17.35 16.20
N ASP A 72 19.64 -18.45 16.67
CA ASP A 72 20.28 -19.75 16.71
C ASP A 72 19.57 -20.90 15.97
N MET A 73 18.36 -20.71 15.46
CA MET A 73 17.58 -21.82 14.90
C MET A 73 16.97 -21.54 13.53
N GLY A 74 17.19 -22.49 12.62
CA GLY A 74 16.54 -22.54 11.30
C GLY A 74 17.46 -22.19 10.14
N ARG A 75 16.88 -22.17 8.92
CA ARG A 75 17.62 -21.75 7.72
C ARG A 75 17.93 -20.25 7.78
N PRO A 76 19.13 -19.79 7.36
CA PRO A 76 19.45 -18.38 7.27
C PRO A 76 18.38 -17.57 6.53
N GLY A 77 18.06 -16.39 7.06
CA GLY A 77 17.17 -15.43 6.41
C GLY A 77 17.82 -14.86 5.15
N ASN A 78 17.00 -14.29 4.26
CA ASN A 78 17.53 -13.51 3.14
C ASN A 78 18.12 -12.20 3.67
N ALA A 79 19.19 -11.71 3.06
CA ALA A 79 19.83 -10.47 3.44
C ALA A 79 18.82 -9.30 3.51
N THR A 80 18.88 -8.52 4.58
CA THR A 80 17.96 -7.40 4.80
C THR A 80 18.05 -6.40 3.66
N ARG A 81 19.25 -6.05 3.21
CA ARG A 81 19.46 -5.14 2.09
C ARG A 81 18.79 -5.62 0.80
N LEU A 82 18.84 -6.93 0.51
CA LEU A 82 18.10 -7.51 -0.61
C LEU A 82 16.60 -7.28 -0.45
N MET A 83 16.04 -7.66 0.70
CA MET A 83 14.60 -7.60 0.91
C MET A 83 14.06 -6.16 0.91
N VAL A 84 14.75 -5.25 1.58
CA VAL A 84 14.41 -3.82 1.60
C VAL A 84 14.58 -3.20 0.21
N GLY A 85 15.71 -3.48 -0.46
CA GLY A 85 16.00 -3.00 -1.80
C GLY A 85 14.94 -3.39 -2.81
N LEU A 86 14.51 -4.67 -2.79
CA LEU A 86 13.43 -5.15 -3.65
C LEU A 86 12.10 -4.41 -3.39
N HIS A 87 11.76 -4.10 -2.13
CA HIS A 87 10.54 -3.38 -1.80
C HIS A 87 10.61 -1.91 -2.25
N TYR A 88 11.76 -1.27 -2.15
CA TYR A 88 11.97 0.08 -2.70
C TYR A 88 11.85 0.10 -4.22
N LEU A 89 12.56 -0.79 -4.91
CA LEU A 89 12.52 -0.89 -6.37
C LEU A 89 11.10 -1.18 -6.86
N LYS A 90 10.41 -2.15 -6.25
CA LYS A 90 9.03 -2.47 -6.57
C LYS A 90 8.11 -1.24 -6.59
N HIS A 91 8.15 -0.44 -5.53
CA HIS A 91 7.27 0.70 -5.39
C HIS A 91 7.77 1.95 -6.11
N ALA A 92 9.09 2.13 -6.27
CA ALA A 92 9.64 3.24 -7.04
C ALA A 92 9.39 3.09 -8.54
N TYR A 93 9.47 1.86 -9.07
CA TYR A 93 9.30 1.57 -10.50
C TYR A 93 7.93 1.00 -10.86
N ASN A 94 7.01 0.91 -9.89
CA ASN A 94 5.63 0.40 -10.09
C ASN A 94 5.54 -1.07 -10.53
N GLU A 95 6.49 -1.91 -10.11
CA GLU A 95 6.58 -3.31 -10.50
C GLU A 95 5.70 -4.24 -9.64
N SER A 96 5.24 -5.35 -10.21
CA SER A 96 4.65 -6.46 -9.46
C SER A 96 5.74 -7.29 -8.77
N ASP A 97 5.38 -8.25 -7.91
CA ASP A 97 6.38 -9.17 -7.34
C ASP A 97 6.99 -10.07 -8.45
N GLU A 98 6.23 -10.35 -9.49
CA GLU A 98 6.64 -11.18 -10.64
C GLU A 98 7.54 -10.39 -11.61
N SER A 99 7.08 -9.21 -12.10
CA SER A 99 7.86 -8.40 -13.04
C SER A 99 9.14 -7.83 -12.42
N LEU A 100 9.13 -7.57 -11.11
CA LEU A 100 10.33 -7.15 -10.38
C LEU A 100 11.48 -8.16 -10.50
N ILE A 101 11.15 -9.46 -10.49
CA ILE A 101 12.14 -10.55 -10.62
C ILE A 101 12.82 -10.51 -11.98
N GLU A 102 12.02 -10.39 -13.03
CA GLU A 102 12.53 -10.31 -14.41
C GLU A 102 13.44 -9.10 -14.58
N CYS A 103 12.95 -7.91 -14.19
CA CYS A 103 13.74 -6.68 -14.25
C CYS A 103 15.02 -6.73 -13.40
N TRP A 104 14.98 -7.38 -12.22
CA TRP A 104 16.14 -7.46 -11.34
C TRP A 104 17.28 -8.30 -11.94
N VAL A 105 16.94 -9.42 -12.58
CA VAL A 105 17.94 -10.30 -13.23
C VAL A 105 18.64 -9.59 -14.40
N GLU A 106 17.91 -8.75 -15.13
CA GLU A 106 18.43 -8.04 -16.30
C GLU A 106 19.17 -6.73 -15.93
N ASN A 107 18.98 -6.20 -14.72
CA ASN A 107 19.47 -4.87 -14.36
C ASN A 107 20.59 -4.92 -13.31
N PRO A 108 21.85 -4.72 -13.69
CA PRO A 108 22.99 -4.75 -12.78
C PRO A 108 22.95 -3.64 -11.71
N TYR A 109 22.35 -2.47 -12.00
CA TYR A 109 22.15 -1.43 -10.99
C TYR A 109 21.16 -1.83 -9.91
N TRP A 110 20.12 -2.62 -10.24
CA TRP A 110 19.19 -3.14 -9.25
C TRP A 110 19.84 -4.20 -8.36
N GLN A 111 20.71 -5.03 -8.94
CA GLN A 111 21.49 -6.01 -8.18
C GLN A 111 22.46 -5.32 -7.22
N TYR A 112 23.23 -4.35 -7.69
CA TYR A 112 24.14 -3.55 -6.87
C TYR A 112 23.41 -2.81 -5.74
N PHE A 113 22.27 -2.18 -6.04
CA PHE A 113 21.42 -1.52 -5.05
C PHE A 113 20.98 -2.49 -3.96
N CYS A 114 20.62 -3.71 -4.33
CA CYS A 114 20.25 -4.80 -3.42
C CYS A 114 21.42 -5.45 -2.68
N GLY A 115 22.68 -4.99 -2.90
CA GLY A 115 23.85 -5.42 -2.16
C GLY A 115 24.61 -6.58 -2.77
N TYR A 116 24.44 -6.86 -4.06
CA TYR A 116 25.23 -7.83 -4.80
C TYR A 116 26.51 -7.20 -5.32
N GLU A 117 27.60 -7.92 -5.17
CA GLU A 117 28.93 -7.50 -5.66
C GLU A 117 29.21 -8.01 -7.08
N HIS A 118 28.59 -9.13 -7.45
CA HIS A 118 28.71 -9.78 -8.75
C HIS A 118 27.35 -9.90 -9.44
N MET A 119 27.36 -9.99 -10.76
CA MET A 119 26.12 -10.12 -11.50
C MET A 119 25.55 -11.53 -11.37
N GLU A 120 24.30 -11.60 -10.93
CA GLU A 120 23.53 -12.84 -10.83
C GLU A 120 22.62 -13.02 -12.04
N HIS A 121 22.67 -14.21 -12.64
CA HIS A 121 21.84 -14.56 -13.79
C HIS A 121 20.52 -15.25 -13.38
N LYS A 122 20.33 -15.46 -12.09
CA LYS A 122 19.11 -16.07 -11.52
C LYS A 122 18.65 -15.27 -10.32
N PHE A 123 17.35 -15.15 -10.17
CA PHE A 123 16.81 -14.50 -8.99
C PHE A 123 17.11 -15.32 -7.72
N PRO A 124 17.68 -14.71 -6.67
CA PRO A 124 18.26 -15.46 -5.55
C PRO A 124 17.24 -16.04 -4.59
N ILE A 125 15.98 -15.62 -4.69
CA ILE A 125 14.92 -16.01 -3.75
C ILE A 125 13.65 -16.45 -4.50
N ASP A 126 12.84 -17.29 -3.85
CA ASP A 126 11.49 -17.58 -4.33
C ASP A 126 10.60 -16.32 -4.22
N PRO A 127 9.78 -15.99 -5.25
CA PRO A 127 8.90 -14.82 -5.25
C PRO A 127 8.00 -14.71 -4.02
N SER A 128 7.52 -15.87 -3.51
CA SER A 128 6.70 -15.92 -2.30
C SER A 128 7.44 -15.46 -1.04
N SER A 129 8.78 -15.41 -1.08
CA SER A 129 9.60 -14.91 0.03
C SER A 129 9.35 -13.44 0.32
N MET A 130 9.04 -12.62 -0.68
CA MET A 130 8.65 -11.22 -0.49
C MET A 130 7.35 -11.11 0.33
N SER A 131 6.35 -11.94 0.02
CA SER A 131 5.10 -11.99 0.78
C SER A 131 5.32 -12.45 2.22
N ARG A 132 6.11 -13.54 2.40
CA ARG A 132 6.45 -14.07 3.74
C ARG A 132 7.22 -13.04 4.56
N TRP A 133 8.14 -12.30 3.93
CA TRP A 133 8.92 -11.26 4.59
C TRP A 133 8.03 -10.09 5.07
N ARG A 134 7.11 -9.61 4.23
CA ARG A 134 6.15 -8.58 4.63
C ARG A 134 5.33 -8.99 5.85
N HIS A 135 4.88 -10.24 5.91
CA HIS A 135 4.14 -10.75 7.07
C HIS A 135 5.02 -10.86 8.34
N ARG A 136 6.30 -11.22 8.18
CA ARG A 136 7.24 -11.33 9.30
C ARG A 136 7.58 -9.96 9.89
N VAL A 137 7.91 -9.00 9.05
CA VAL A 137 8.26 -7.64 9.49
C VAL A 137 7.06 -6.94 10.12
N GLY A 138 5.89 -7.10 9.52
CA GLY A 138 4.67 -6.46 9.98
C GLY A 138 4.62 -4.96 9.66
N PRO A 139 3.44 -4.33 9.85
CA PRO A 139 3.23 -2.93 9.46
C PRO A 139 4.01 -1.94 10.31
N GLU A 140 4.22 -2.21 11.59
CA GLU A 140 4.90 -1.28 12.51
C GLU A 140 6.36 -1.08 12.12
N ARG A 141 7.10 -2.19 11.94
CA ARG A 141 8.51 -2.14 11.56
C ARG A 141 8.71 -1.69 10.12
N MET A 142 7.72 -1.89 9.26
CA MET A 142 7.78 -1.41 7.88
C MET A 142 7.88 0.12 7.79
N GLN A 143 7.49 0.85 8.83
CA GLN A 143 7.65 2.32 8.91
C GLN A 143 9.10 2.77 8.74
N ILE A 144 10.09 1.93 9.11
CA ILE A 144 11.49 2.30 8.95
C ILE A 144 11.84 2.58 7.49
N LEU A 145 11.20 1.90 6.54
CA LEU A 145 11.47 2.12 5.12
C LEU A 145 11.04 3.53 4.70
N LEU A 146 9.89 4.01 5.18
CA LEU A 146 9.46 5.39 4.92
C LEU A 146 10.35 6.41 5.62
N LYS A 147 10.66 6.17 6.89
CA LYS A 147 11.53 7.01 7.71
C LYS A 147 12.90 7.19 7.04
N GLU A 148 13.51 6.11 6.59
CA GLU A 148 14.84 6.14 5.96
C GLU A 148 14.83 6.93 4.64
N THR A 149 13.78 6.85 3.81
CA THR A 149 13.73 7.66 2.59
C THR A 149 13.74 9.17 2.88
N PHE A 150 13.08 9.59 3.96
CA PHE A 150 13.11 10.99 4.39
C PHE A 150 14.47 11.35 4.98
N SER A 151 15.06 10.50 5.82
CA SER A 151 16.39 10.70 6.42
C SER A 151 17.48 10.80 5.34
N THR A 152 17.42 9.95 4.32
CA THR A 152 18.29 10.02 3.14
C THR A 152 18.15 11.36 2.40
N ALA A 153 16.92 11.84 2.19
CA ALA A 153 16.69 13.14 1.55
C ALA A 153 17.28 14.31 2.35
N VAL A 154 17.29 14.20 3.68
CA VAL A 154 17.93 15.18 4.59
C VAL A 154 19.45 15.10 4.51
N ARG A 155 20.05 13.89 4.57
CA ARG A 155 21.50 13.66 4.44
C ARG A 155 22.05 14.22 3.12
N GLU A 156 21.34 13.95 2.05
CA GLU A 156 21.67 14.44 0.70
C GLU A 156 21.29 15.91 0.45
N LYS A 157 20.80 16.61 1.48
CA LYS A 157 20.46 18.04 1.45
C LYS A 157 19.34 18.43 0.47
N TYR A 158 18.55 17.46 -0.03
CA TYR A 158 17.38 17.74 -0.85
C TYR A 158 16.20 18.29 -0.04
N VAL A 159 16.20 18.07 1.27
CA VAL A 159 15.22 18.59 2.23
C VAL A 159 15.94 19.13 3.44
N LYS A 160 15.53 20.30 3.91
CA LYS A 160 15.99 20.82 5.22
C LYS A 160 15.17 20.15 6.32
N PRO A 161 15.78 19.77 7.46
CA PRO A 161 15.03 19.25 8.61
C PRO A 161 13.84 20.15 8.98
N SER A 162 14.04 21.47 9.00
CA SER A 162 13.00 22.48 9.32
C SER A 162 11.79 22.45 8.39
N ASP A 163 11.90 21.90 7.17
CA ASP A 163 10.77 21.78 6.24
C ASP A 163 9.68 20.83 6.76
N ALA A 164 10.07 19.83 7.60
CA ALA A 164 9.14 18.90 8.24
C ALA A 164 8.31 19.52 9.36
N SER A 165 8.70 20.71 9.87
CA SER A 165 7.89 21.45 10.86
C SER A 165 6.58 21.99 10.29
N LYS A 166 6.42 21.99 8.96
CA LYS A 166 5.22 22.46 8.26
C LYS A 166 4.75 21.37 7.31
N ILE A 167 3.58 20.81 7.58
CA ILE A 167 3.03 19.71 6.82
C ILE A 167 1.69 20.04 6.18
N ILE A 168 1.36 19.36 5.12
CA ILE A 168 0.03 19.28 4.55
C ILE A 168 -0.51 17.90 4.86
N VAL A 169 -1.74 17.79 5.35
CA VAL A 169 -2.40 16.52 5.67
C VAL A 169 -3.65 16.38 4.83
N ASP A 170 -3.85 15.21 4.25
CA ASP A 170 -5.07 14.86 3.52
C ASP A 170 -5.33 13.35 3.62
N THR A 171 -6.55 12.94 3.28
CA THR A 171 -6.95 11.53 3.22
C THR A 171 -7.29 11.13 1.81
N THR A 172 -6.99 9.88 1.49
CA THR A 172 -7.38 9.28 0.21
C THR A 172 -7.90 7.87 0.41
N VAL A 173 -8.41 7.23 -0.65
CA VAL A 173 -8.80 5.83 -0.63
C VAL A 173 -7.76 5.00 -1.35
N GLN A 174 -7.23 3.99 -0.69
CA GLN A 174 -6.46 2.91 -1.29
C GLN A 174 -7.42 1.80 -1.70
N GLU A 175 -7.66 1.65 -3.00
CA GLU A 175 -8.55 0.62 -3.49
C GLU A 175 -7.92 -0.77 -3.38
N LYS A 176 -8.73 -1.74 -2.95
CA LYS A 176 -8.33 -3.14 -2.93
C LYS A 176 -8.48 -3.77 -4.31
N ALA A 177 -7.60 -4.71 -4.67
CA ALA A 177 -7.68 -5.47 -5.92
C ALA A 177 -8.84 -6.49 -5.88
N VAL A 178 -10.06 -6.01 -5.69
CA VAL A 178 -11.28 -6.81 -5.70
C VAL A 178 -12.17 -6.43 -6.89
N ALA A 179 -12.92 -7.41 -7.38
CA ALA A 179 -13.92 -7.12 -8.39
C ALA A 179 -15.07 -6.31 -7.79
N PHE A 180 -15.66 -5.39 -8.57
CA PHE A 180 -16.78 -4.56 -8.12
C PHE A 180 -17.86 -5.42 -7.43
N PRO A 181 -18.19 -5.15 -6.16
CA PRO A 181 -19.07 -5.98 -5.37
C PRO A 181 -20.54 -5.75 -5.74
N THR A 182 -21.12 -6.75 -6.40
CA THR A 182 -22.57 -6.85 -6.57
C THR A 182 -23.07 -8.06 -5.78
N ASP A 183 -24.29 -8.00 -5.24
CA ASP A 183 -24.86 -9.11 -4.48
C ASP A 183 -24.84 -10.42 -5.29
N ALA A 184 -25.18 -10.36 -6.58
CA ALA A 184 -25.14 -11.53 -7.46
C ALA A 184 -23.73 -12.15 -7.55
N ARG A 185 -22.68 -11.32 -7.60
CA ARG A 185 -21.26 -11.78 -7.63
C ARG A 185 -20.85 -12.37 -6.30
N LEU A 186 -21.22 -11.75 -5.19
CA LEU A 186 -20.93 -12.24 -3.84
C LEU A 186 -21.60 -13.60 -3.60
N TYR A 187 -22.89 -13.77 -3.99
CA TYR A 187 -23.59 -15.05 -3.89
C TYR A 187 -22.91 -16.13 -4.74
N LEU A 188 -22.60 -15.83 -6.00
CA LEU A 188 -21.91 -16.79 -6.88
C LEU A 188 -20.57 -17.24 -6.29
N LYS A 189 -19.75 -16.28 -5.86
CA LYS A 189 -18.43 -16.57 -5.28
C LYS A 189 -18.54 -17.40 -4.01
N SER A 190 -19.52 -17.08 -3.15
CA SER A 190 -19.83 -17.83 -1.93
C SER A 190 -20.23 -19.27 -2.22
N ILE A 191 -21.14 -19.50 -3.19
CA ILE A 191 -21.54 -20.84 -3.63
C ILE A 191 -20.33 -21.66 -4.08
N HIS A 192 -19.50 -21.10 -4.98
CA HIS A 192 -18.34 -21.80 -5.51
C HIS A 192 -17.31 -22.12 -4.43
N ARG A 193 -17.09 -21.21 -3.48
CA ARG A 193 -16.13 -21.40 -2.39
C ARG A 193 -16.59 -22.47 -1.40
N LEU A 194 -17.86 -22.43 -1.00
CA LEU A 194 -18.44 -23.44 -0.11
C LEU A 194 -18.42 -24.83 -0.73
N VAL A 195 -18.77 -24.94 -2.03
CA VAL A 195 -18.73 -26.23 -2.73
C VAL A 195 -17.30 -26.77 -2.85
N LYS A 196 -16.30 -25.90 -3.11
CA LYS A 196 -14.89 -26.31 -3.12
C LYS A 196 -14.47 -26.85 -1.75
N LEU A 197 -14.81 -26.15 -0.68
CA LEU A 197 -14.47 -26.56 0.69
C LEU A 197 -15.21 -27.84 1.10
N ALA A 198 -16.47 -27.98 0.74
CA ALA A 198 -17.25 -29.20 0.99
C ALA A 198 -16.63 -30.42 0.30
N ARG A 199 -16.21 -30.27 -0.98
CA ARG A 199 -15.52 -31.36 -1.70
C ARG A 199 -14.19 -31.75 -1.06
N GLN A 200 -13.38 -30.78 -0.62
CA GLN A 200 -12.11 -31.05 0.05
C GLN A 200 -12.27 -31.80 1.37
N ARG A 201 -13.46 -31.78 1.97
CA ARG A 201 -13.82 -32.43 3.24
C ARG A 201 -14.73 -33.64 3.07
N ASN A 202 -14.90 -34.09 1.81
CA ASN A 202 -15.78 -35.22 1.49
C ASN A 202 -17.23 -35.06 1.96
N ILE A 203 -17.72 -33.79 2.06
CA ILE A 203 -19.12 -33.53 2.41
C ILE A 203 -19.99 -33.79 1.19
N ASN A 204 -20.84 -34.80 1.27
CA ASN A 204 -21.76 -35.14 0.19
C ASN A 204 -22.93 -34.15 0.16
N LEU A 205 -22.88 -33.16 -0.76
CA LEU A 205 -23.92 -32.15 -0.92
C LEU A 205 -25.13 -32.72 -1.70
N ARG A 206 -26.34 -32.40 -1.24
CA ARG A 206 -27.58 -32.74 -1.98
C ARG A 206 -27.57 -32.17 -3.40
N GLN A 207 -27.10 -30.92 -3.53
CA GLN A 207 -26.91 -30.26 -4.81
C GLN A 207 -25.85 -29.17 -4.70
N SER A 208 -24.88 -29.13 -5.62
CA SER A 208 -23.78 -28.15 -5.59
C SER A 208 -24.20 -26.75 -6.11
N TYR A 209 -25.23 -26.64 -6.92
CA TYR A 209 -25.68 -25.42 -7.58
C TYR A 209 -24.63 -24.71 -8.47
N VAL A 210 -23.43 -25.24 -8.67
CA VAL A 210 -22.31 -24.59 -9.39
C VAL A 210 -22.72 -24.21 -10.82
N ARG A 211 -23.24 -25.17 -11.61
CA ARG A 211 -23.61 -24.94 -13.02
C ARG A 211 -24.78 -23.96 -13.15
N VAL A 212 -25.83 -24.17 -12.37
CA VAL A 212 -27.03 -23.34 -12.44
C VAL A 212 -26.84 -21.93 -11.90
N SER A 213 -25.97 -21.75 -10.89
CA SER A 213 -25.63 -20.42 -10.38
C SER A 213 -24.79 -19.62 -11.39
N LYS A 214 -23.84 -20.27 -12.08
CA LYS A 214 -23.06 -19.64 -13.15
C LYS A 214 -23.97 -19.14 -14.29
N LYS A 215 -24.95 -19.98 -14.75
CA LYS A 215 -25.94 -19.59 -15.76
C LYS A 215 -26.82 -18.44 -15.27
N ALA A 216 -27.31 -18.50 -14.01
CA ALA A 216 -28.15 -17.46 -13.43
C ALA A 216 -27.39 -16.12 -13.32
N PHE A 217 -26.12 -16.13 -12.90
CA PHE A 217 -25.28 -14.94 -12.82
C PHE A 217 -25.05 -14.32 -14.22
N PHE A 218 -24.72 -15.13 -15.20
CA PHE A 218 -24.52 -14.65 -16.58
C PHE A 218 -25.77 -13.95 -17.12
N ASN A 219 -26.92 -14.59 -16.98
CA ASN A 219 -28.23 -14.03 -17.45
C ASN A 219 -28.59 -12.77 -16.62
N GLN A 220 -28.31 -12.75 -15.31
CA GLN A 220 -28.50 -11.57 -14.49
C GLN A 220 -27.71 -10.36 -15.03
N GLY A 221 -26.45 -10.56 -15.41
CA GLY A 221 -25.62 -9.52 -16.01
C GLY A 221 -26.14 -9.05 -17.37
N ARG A 222 -26.68 -9.96 -18.21
CA ARG A 222 -27.34 -9.60 -19.49
C ARG A 222 -28.57 -8.73 -19.25
N TYR A 223 -29.46 -9.13 -18.35
CA TYR A 223 -30.66 -8.36 -18.06
C TYR A 223 -30.36 -7.00 -17.42
N ALA A 224 -29.35 -6.93 -16.54
CA ALA A 224 -28.94 -5.67 -15.94
C ALA A 224 -28.41 -4.68 -16.99
N ARG A 225 -27.58 -5.14 -17.95
CA ARG A 225 -27.09 -4.32 -19.08
C ARG A 225 -28.22 -3.88 -20.01
N ALA A 226 -29.19 -4.75 -20.24
CA ALA A 226 -30.38 -4.43 -21.04
C ALA A 226 -31.42 -3.60 -20.25
N LYS A 227 -31.08 -3.06 -19.07
CA LYS A 227 -31.98 -2.28 -18.20
C LYS A 227 -33.24 -3.02 -17.74
N ARG A 228 -33.31 -4.36 -17.90
CA ARG A 228 -34.42 -5.21 -17.44
C ARG A 228 -34.27 -5.56 -15.96
N TYR A 229 -34.34 -4.54 -15.10
CA TYR A 229 -34.02 -4.66 -13.68
C TYR A 229 -34.88 -5.66 -12.91
N LYS A 230 -36.18 -5.77 -13.20
CA LYS A 230 -37.07 -6.76 -12.56
C LYS A 230 -36.61 -8.21 -12.81
N GLN A 231 -36.18 -8.53 -14.04
CA GLN A 231 -35.68 -9.86 -14.40
C GLN A 231 -34.30 -10.11 -13.74
N ALA A 232 -33.39 -9.10 -13.74
CA ALA A 232 -32.12 -9.19 -13.06
C ALA A 232 -32.30 -9.44 -11.55
N ALA A 233 -33.22 -8.73 -10.89
CA ALA A 233 -33.53 -8.91 -9.47
C ALA A 233 -34.05 -10.33 -9.14
N ARG A 234 -34.92 -10.91 -9.99
CA ARG A 234 -35.38 -12.31 -9.83
C ARG A 234 -34.21 -13.29 -9.83
N LEU A 235 -33.23 -13.11 -10.72
CA LEU A 235 -32.05 -13.98 -10.77
C LEU A 235 -31.12 -13.78 -9.59
N THR A 236 -30.95 -12.53 -9.11
CA THR A 236 -30.22 -12.25 -7.88
C THR A 236 -30.87 -12.95 -6.68
N LYS A 237 -32.21 -12.88 -6.54
CA LYS A 237 -32.97 -13.62 -5.51
C LYS A 237 -32.77 -15.14 -5.63
N LYS A 238 -32.76 -15.68 -6.86
CA LYS A 238 -32.49 -17.10 -7.11
C LYS A 238 -31.10 -17.52 -6.65
N LEU A 239 -30.07 -16.70 -6.92
CA LEU A 239 -28.70 -16.93 -6.42
C LEU A 239 -28.65 -16.92 -4.88
N LYS A 240 -29.31 -15.95 -4.24
CA LYS A 240 -29.46 -15.91 -2.77
C LYS A 240 -30.09 -17.18 -2.21
N THR A 241 -31.15 -17.68 -2.84
CA THR A 241 -31.83 -18.93 -2.47
C THR A 241 -30.89 -20.14 -2.57
N TYR A 242 -30.11 -20.24 -3.65
CA TYR A 242 -29.13 -21.32 -3.81
C TYR A 242 -28.06 -21.30 -2.72
N LEU A 243 -27.54 -20.12 -2.40
CA LEU A 243 -26.59 -19.96 -1.31
C LEU A 243 -27.18 -20.39 0.03
N GLY A 244 -28.37 -19.94 0.38
CA GLY A 244 -29.03 -20.29 1.64
C GLY A 244 -29.33 -21.80 1.75
N ARG A 245 -29.69 -22.47 0.65
CA ARG A 245 -29.86 -23.93 0.63
C ARG A 245 -28.54 -24.66 0.87
N LEU A 246 -27.46 -24.19 0.26
CA LEU A 246 -26.14 -24.77 0.41
C LEU A 246 -25.59 -24.61 1.83
N ILE A 247 -25.74 -23.43 2.44
CA ILE A 247 -25.34 -23.17 3.82
C ILE A 247 -26.05 -24.17 4.76
N ARG A 248 -27.39 -24.25 4.69
CA ARG A 248 -28.15 -25.17 5.54
C ARG A 248 -27.86 -26.65 5.29
N ASP A 249 -27.49 -27.04 4.07
CA ASP A 249 -27.11 -28.41 3.76
C ASP A 249 -25.78 -28.79 4.39
N ILE A 250 -24.79 -27.88 4.35
CA ILE A 250 -23.50 -28.10 5.00
C ILE A 250 -23.63 -28.14 6.53
N GLU A 251 -24.39 -27.22 7.13
CA GLU A 251 -24.57 -27.14 8.57
C GLU A 251 -25.25 -28.38 9.15
N ARG A 252 -26.20 -28.98 8.44
CA ARG A 252 -26.84 -30.21 8.87
C ARG A 252 -25.94 -31.45 8.81
N LYS A 253 -24.81 -31.37 8.14
CA LYS A 253 -23.94 -32.53 7.91
C LYS A 253 -22.63 -32.46 8.68
N ILE A 254 -22.38 -31.35 9.36
CA ILE A 254 -21.15 -31.13 10.11
C ILE A 254 -21.47 -30.43 11.42
N ASP A 255 -21.27 -31.13 12.53
CA ASP A 255 -21.45 -30.56 13.86
C ASP A 255 -20.22 -29.72 14.27
N ASN A 256 -19.01 -30.14 13.90
CA ASN A 256 -17.76 -29.47 14.26
C ASN A 256 -16.94 -29.12 12.99
N PRO A 257 -17.22 -27.98 12.33
CA PRO A 257 -16.43 -27.53 11.19
C PRO A 257 -15.01 -27.10 11.61
N ASP A 258 -13.99 -27.43 10.82
CA ASP A 258 -12.66 -26.87 11.02
C ASP A 258 -12.67 -25.33 10.87
N GLN A 259 -11.65 -24.67 11.40
CA GLN A 259 -11.53 -23.21 11.45
C GLN A 259 -11.76 -22.54 10.08
N MET A 260 -11.24 -23.14 9.00
CA MET A 260 -11.40 -22.58 7.66
C MET A 260 -12.84 -22.64 7.16
N LEU A 261 -13.53 -23.76 7.37
CA LEU A 261 -14.94 -23.91 7.00
C LEU A 261 -15.85 -23.07 7.87
N ALA A 262 -15.61 -23.02 9.18
CA ALA A 262 -16.34 -22.19 10.14
C ALA A 262 -16.29 -20.70 9.73
N THR A 263 -15.09 -20.17 9.50
CA THR A 263 -14.89 -18.79 9.04
C THR A 263 -15.60 -18.52 7.71
N MET A 264 -15.57 -19.49 6.79
CA MET A 264 -16.23 -19.33 5.49
C MET A 264 -17.76 -19.38 5.61
N LEU A 265 -18.30 -20.25 6.45
CA LEU A 265 -19.74 -20.30 6.75
C LEU A 265 -20.21 -19.00 7.40
N GLU A 266 -19.49 -18.47 8.38
CA GLU A 266 -19.78 -17.17 8.99
C GLU A 266 -19.86 -16.05 7.96
N ARG A 267 -18.83 -15.90 7.12
CA ARG A 267 -18.79 -14.87 6.06
C ARG A 267 -19.91 -15.04 5.04
N THR A 268 -20.20 -16.27 4.63
CA THR A 268 -21.26 -16.53 3.65
C THR A 268 -22.65 -16.33 4.22
N LYS A 269 -22.89 -16.64 5.50
CA LYS A 269 -24.11 -16.30 6.23
C LYS A 269 -24.32 -14.80 6.29
N ARG A 270 -23.26 -14.05 6.63
CA ARG A 270 -23.29 -12.59 6.65
C ARG A 270 -23.62 -12.02 5.28
N ILE A 271 -22.98 -12.49 4.19
CA ILE A 271 -23.31 -12.11 2.80
C ILE A 271 -24.77 -12.49 2.44
N HIS A 272 -25.26 -13.63 2.92
CA HIS A 272 -26.64 -14.05 2.66
C HIS A 272 -27.67 -13.18 3.39
N SER A 273 -27.42 -12.77 4.63
CA SER A 273 -28.35 -11.99 5.45
C SER A 273 -28.34 -10.50 5.10
N GLN A 274 -27.18 -9.94 4.70
CA GLN A 274 -27.01 -8.50 4.53
C GLN A 274 -28.01 -7.86 3.57
N GLN A 275 -28.41 -6.63 3.90
CA GLN A 275 -29.33 -5.79 3.14
C GLN A 275 -28.62 -4.53 2.58
N ARG A 276 -29.33 -3.76 1.73
CA ARG A 276 -28.75 -2.62 1.03
C ARG A 276 -28.22 -1.55 1.99
N ASN A 277 -28.90 -1.28 3.09
CA ASN A 277 -28.62 -0.17 4.00
C ASN A 277 -27.85 -0.58 5.26
N ASP A 278 -27.41 -1.86 5.38
CA ASP A 278 -26.64 -2.29 6.54
C ASP A 278 -25.30 -1.56 6.59
N SER A 279 -24.92 -1.08 7.78
CA SER A 279 -23.68 -0.35 8.03
C SER A 279 -22.44 -1.26 7.93
N ASN A 280 -22.59 -2.53 8.29
CA ASN A 280 -21.46 -3.45 8.45
C ASN A 280 -21.46 -4.56 7.38
N LYS A 281 -21.47 -4.20 6.10
CA LYS A 281 -21.52 -5.13 4.97
C LYS A 281 -20.17 -5.72 4.62
N LEU A 282 -20.18 -6.96 4.13
CA LEU A 282 -19.04 -7.54 3.44
C LEU A 282 -19.11 -7.21 1.95
N TYR A 283 -18.06 -6.60 1.45
CA TYR A 283 -17.90 -6.24 0.03
C TYR A 283 -17.00 -7.24 -0.73
N SER A 284 -16.30 -8.10 -0.01
CA SER A 284 -15.52 -9.20 -0.58
C SER A 284 -15.52 -10.41 0.35
N LEU A 285 -15.66 -11.61 -0.21
CA LEU A 285 -15.60 -12.85 0.54
C LEU A 285 -14.18 -13.17 1.05
N ASP A 286 -13.16 -12.92 0.19
CA ASP A 286 -11.77 -13.25 0.47
C ASP A 286 -10.98 -12.08 1.08
N ALA A 287 -11.56 -10.87 1.10
CA ALA A 287 -10.99 -9.67 1.70
C ALA A 287 -12.08 -8.97 2.54
N PRO A 288 -12.38 -9.50 3.74
CA PRO A 288 -13.44 -8.96 4.60
C PRO A 288 -13.15 -7.55 5.13
N GLU A 289 -11.89 -7.14 5.10
CA GLU A 289 -11.41 -5.81 5.50
C GLU A 289 -11.82 -4.69 4.51
N VAL A 290 -12.32 -5.03 3.33
CA VAL A 290 -12.69 -4.04 2.31
C VAL A 290 -13.92 -3.25 2.74
N GLU A 291 -13.78 -1.94 2.72
CA GLU A 291 -14.84 -0.98 3.02
C GLU A 291 -15.38 -0.31 1.74
N CYS A 292 -16.58 0.23 1.83
CA CYS A 292 -17.20 1.05 0.78
C CYS A 292 -17.11 2.52 1.18
N ILE A 293 -16.29 3.30 0.49
CA ILE A 293 -16.04 4.69 0.81
C ILE A 293 -16.64 5.57 -0.30
N SER A 294 -17.49 6.52 0.10
CA SER A 294 -18.08 7.50 -0.82
C SER A 294 -17.36 8.85 -0.64
N LYS A 295 -16.75 9.34 -1.72
CA LYS A 295 -16.08 10.66 -1.76
C LYS A 295 -16.83 11.71 -2.59
N GLY A 296 -18.10 11.49 -2.90
CA GLY A 296 -18.93 12.47 -3.62
C GLY A 296 -18.53 12.74 -5.07
N LYS A 297 -17.61 11.96 -5.65
CA LYS A 297 -17.18 12.12 -7.05
C LYS A 297 -18.30 11.74 -8.02
N ALA A 298 -18.62 12.60 -8.97
CA ALA A 298 -19.72 12.39 -9.91
C ALA A 298 -19.57 11.09 -10.74
N HIS A 299 -18.37 10.80 -11.24
CA HIS A 299 -18.10 9.65 -12.10
C HIS A 299 -17.77 8.35 -11.33
N LYS A 300 -17.33 8.44 -10.06
CA LYS A 300 -16.96 7.28 -9.23
C LYS A 300 -17.45 7.47 -7.80
N ARG A 301 -18.74 7.19 -7.62
CA ARG A 301 -19.43 7.42 -6.35
C ARG A 301 -18.88 6.60 -5.20
N TYR A 302 -18.46 5.35 -5.45
CA TYR A 302 -17.98 4.41 -4.43
C TYR A 302 -16.61 3.88 -4.80
N GLU A 303 -15.69 3.88 -3.84
CA GLU A 303 -14.38 3.26 -3.90
C GLU A 303 -14.34 2.12 -2.86
N PHE A 304 -13.77 0.95 -3.23
CA PHE A 304 -13.74 -0.24 -2.38
C PHE A 304 -12.31 -0.53 -1.93
N GLY A 305 -12.03 -0.35 -0.65
CA GLY A 305 -10.71 -0.48 -0.07
C GLY A 305 -10.68 0.04 1.35
N CYS A 306 -9.62 0.75 1.72
CA CYS A 306 -9.51 1.45 3.00
C CYS A 306 -9.14 2.92 2.82
N LYS A 307 -9.47 3.75 3.80
CA LYS A 307 -8.99 5.13 3.86
C LYS A 307 -7.50 5.13 4.22
N VAL A 308 -6.74 6.07 3.65
CA VAL A 308 -5.33 6.29 3.98
C VAL A 308 -5.15 7.75 4.31
N SER A 309 -4.53 8.06 5.46
CA SER A 309 -4.03 9.40 5.78
C SER A 309 -2.61 9.56 5.25
N LEU A 310 -2.31 10.72 4.68
CA LEU A 310 -1.00 11.10 4.18
C LEU A 310 -0.62 12.46 4.73
N SER A 311 0.65 12.62 5.12
CA SER A 311 1.23 13.93 5.36
C SER A 311 2.46 14.15 4.49
N VAL A 312 2.61 15.37 3.99
CA VAL A 312 3.75 15.78 3.17
C VAL A 312 4.33 17.09 3.69
N THR A 313 5.64 17.33 3.47
CA THR A 313 6.23 18.65 3.76
C THR A 313 5.57 19.71 2.91
N HIS A 314 5.24 20.86 3.53
CA HIS A 314 4.55 21.96 2.86
C HIS A 314 5.32 22.53 1.67
N LYS A 315 6.65 22.57 1.73
CA LYS A 315 7.49 23.20 0.70
C LYS A 315 7.73 22.28 -0.51
N ASN A 316 8.13 21.05 -0.28
CA ASN A 316 8.70 20.18 -1.30
C ASN A 316 7.93 18.86 -1.48
N ASN A 317 6.78 18.67 -0.82
CA ASN A 317 5.92 17.49 -0.94
C ASN A 317 6.65 16.14 -0.69
N TRP A 318 7.58 16.09 0.29
CA TRP A 318 8.12 14.82 0.77
C TRP A 318 7.12 14.17 1.72
N ILE A 319 6.82 12.91 1.52
CA ILE A 319 5.88 12.20 2.40
C ILE A 319 6.56 11.92 3.73
N THR A 320 5.96 12.41 4.81
CA THR A 320 6.44 12.24 6.18
C THR A 320 5.67 11.18 6.94
N SER A 321 4.39 10.93 6.59
CA SER A 321 3.63 9.80 7.13
C SER A 321 2.63 9.25 6.13
N SER A 322 2.32 7.94 6.27
CA SER A 322 1.28 7.23 5.53
C SER A 322 0.69 6.14 6.41
N ALA A 323 -0.63 6.11 6.54
CA ALA A 323 -1.30 5.09 7.36
C ALA A 323 -2.67 4.70 6.80
N ALA A 324 -2.94 3.40 6.73
CA ALA A 324 -4.26 2.87 6.43
C ALA A 324 -5.18 3.02 7.66
N LEU A 325 -6.42 3.41 7.42
CA LEU A 325 -7.41 3.71 8.45
C LEU A 325 -8.66 2.88 8.17
N HIS A 326 -8.90 1.87 9.00
CA HIS A 326 -10.09 1.03 8.92
C HIS A 326 -11.25 1.64 9.71
N GLY A 327 -12.49 1.28 9.35
CA GLY A 327 -13.70 1.85 9.93
C GLY A 327 -14.13 3.18 9.30
N ASN A 328 -13.47 3.59 8.20
CA ASN A 328 -13.74 4.86 7.50
C ASN A 328 -13.92 6.04 8.46
N PRO A 329 -12.97 6.32 9.37
CA PRO A 329 -13.11 7.38 10.36
C PRO A 329 -13.32 8.74 9.69
N PHE A 330 -13.99 9.65 10.38
CA PHE A 330 -14.08 11.04 9.96
C PHE A 330 -12.68 11.66 9.90
N ASP A 331 -12.37 12.46 8.86
CA ASP A 331 -11.02 12.97 8.61
C ASP A 331 -10.46 13.76 9.80
N GLY A 332 -11.29 14.57 10.46
CA GLY A 332 -10.88 15.29 11.65
C GLY A 332 -10.38 14.42 12.81
N LYS A 333 -10.90 13.19 12.96
CA LYS A 333 -10.45 12.24 13.99
C LYS A 333 -9.14 11.52 13.65
N THR A 334 -8.53 11.86 12.54
CA THR A 334 -7.28 11.22 12.08
C THR A 334 -6.08 12.15 12.16
N LEU A 335 -6.31 13.43 12.51
CA LEU A 335 -5.29 14.48 12.45
C LEU A 335 -4.22 14.27 13.51
N SER A 336 -4.60 14.02 14.76
CA SER A 336 -3.67 13.81 15.88
C SER A 336 -2.68 12.70 15.57
N ALA A 337 -3.20 11.51 15.26
CA ALA A 337 -2.38 10.34 14.93
C ALA A 337 -1.51 10.56 13.68
N THR A 338 -1.94 11.39 12.72
CA THR A 338 -1.15 11.69 11.51
C THR A 338 0.02 12.62 11.82
N ILE A 339 -0.19 13.63 12.66
CA ILE A 339 0.85 14.55 13.14
C ILE A 339 1.89 13.76 13.96
N GLU A 340 1.44 12.96 14.93
CA GLU A 340 2.32 12.13 15.77
C GLU A 340 3.21 11.20 14.94
N ARG A 341 2.64 10.50 13.94
CA ARG A 341 3.41 9.65 13.02
C ARG A 341 4.41 10.46 12.19
N SER A 342 4.02 11.65 11.73
CA SER A 342 4.94 12.53 11.00
C SER A 342 6.12 12.93 11.87
N GLN A 343 5.88 13.31 13.12
CA GLN A 343 6.92 13.64 14.09
C GLN A 343 7.82 12.45 14.40
N SER A 344 7.24 11.27 14.62
CA SER A 344 7.99 10.03 14.86
C SER A 344 8.88 9.63 13.68
N ASN A 345 8.39 9.78 12.44
CA ASN A 345 9.15 9.43 11.25
C ASN A 345 10.26 10.42 10.92
N THR A 346 10.08 11.69 11.24
CA THR A 346 11.05 12.74 10.90
C THR A 346 11.95 13.14 12.06
N ASN A 347 11.59 12.77 13.29
CA ASN A 347 12.15 13.26 14.55
C ASN A 347 12.11 14.81 14.68
N ILE A 348 11.10 15.44 14.08
CA ILE A 348 10.91 16.89 14.05
C ILE A 348 9.51 17.23 14.49
N GLU A 349 9.41 18.18 15.40
CA GLU A 349 8.14 18.71 15.88
C GLU A 349 7.41 19.46 14.77
N VAL A 350 6.13 19.12 14.58
CA VAL A 350 5.24 19.79 13.64
C VAL A 350 4.69 21.08 14.28
N LYS A 351 5.03 22.22 13.70
CA LYS A 351 4.57 23.54 14.17
C LYS A 351 3.34 24.04 13.42
N GLN A 352 3.13 23.61 12.18
CA GLN A 352 2.00 24.02 11.35
C GLN A 352 1.49 22.86 10.51
N ALA A 353 0.18 22.63 10.50
CA ALA A 353 -0.48 21.67 9.63
C ALA A 353 -1.56 22.36 8.79
N TYR A 354 -1.54 22.10 7.49
CA TYR A 354 -2.47 22.62 6.51
C TYR A 354 -3.44 21.52 6.07
N VAL A 355 -4.74 21.73 6.28
CA VAL A 355 -5.78 20.71 6.07
C VAL A 355 -6.93 21.28 5.25
N ASP A 356 -7.76 20.41 4.68
CA ASP A 356 -8.99 20.82 3.99
C ASP A 356 -10.17 21.01 4.96
N LEU A 357 -11.34 21.36 4.41
CA LEU A 357 -12.56 21.55 5.20
C LEU A 357 -13.10 20.25 5.81
N GLY A 358 -12.71 19.08 5.27
CA GLY A 358 -13.07 17.77 5.81
C GLY A 358 -12.53 17.52 7.22
N PHE A 359 -11.53 18.29 7.64
CA PHE A 359 -10.96 18.25 9.00
C PHE A 359 -11.63 19.20 9.98
N ARG A 360 -12.79 19.79 9.65
CA ARG A 360 -13.53 20.67 10.57
C ARG A 360 -13.94 19.86 11.82
N GLY A 361 -13.66 20.38 13.02
CA GLY A 361 -13.89 19.66 14.28
C GLY A 361 -12.88 18.54 14.50
N HIS A 362 -11.60 18.79 14.17
CA HIS A 362 -10.50 17.85 14.40
C HIS A 362 -10.28 17.56 15.89
N ASP A 363 -9.68 16.37 16.15
CA ASP A 363 -9.35 15.85 17.47
C ASP A 363 -7.99 16.33 18.02
N TYR A 364 -7.25 17.09 17.23
CA TYR A 364 -5.89 17.47 17.62
C TYR A 364 -5.91 18.48 18.77
N VAL A 365 -5.20 18.09 19.85
CA VAL A 365 -4.93 18.89 21.05
C VAL A 365 -3.42 18.92 21.22
N GLY A 366 -2.76 19.98 20.77
CA GLY A 366 -1.29 20.14 20.84
C GLY A 366 -0.88 21.51 20.29
N ASP A 367 0.44 21.75 20.24
CA ASP A 367 1.02 23.07 19.95
C ASP A 367 1.05 23.45 18.47
N ALA A 368 0.77 22.52 17.56
CA ALA A 368 0.78 22.80 16.13
C ALA A 368 -0.40 23.67 15.71
N ALA A 369 -0.13 24.77 15.01
CA ALA A 369 -1.18 25.62 14.44
C ALA A 369 -1.86 24.93 13.24
N ILE A 370 -3.17 24.70 13.34
CA ILE A 370 -3.95 24.05 12.29
C ILE A 370 -4.59 25.09 11.38
N HIS A 371 -4.17 25.10 10.11
CA HIS A 371 -4.65 26.01 9.09
C HIS A 371 -5.66 25.32 8.17
N LYS A 372 -6.90 25.80 8.18
CA LYS A 372 -7.99 25.29 7.32
C LYS A 372 -8.29 26.26 6.18
N GLN A 373 -8.65 25.76 5.03
CA GLN A 373 -9.10 26.57 3.90
C GLN A 373 -10.59 26.93 4.09
N ASP A 374 -10.90 27.87 4.98
CA ASP A 374 -12.26 28.36 5.18
C ASP A 374 -12.52 29.68 4.43
N GLY A 375 -13.81 30.12 4.38
CA GLY A 375 -14.23 31.30 3.63
C GLY A 375 -13.65 32.66 4.13
N LYS A 376 -12.95 32.67 5.26
CA LYS A 376 -12.34 33.87 5.86
C LYS A 376 -10.96 34.22 5.27
N LEU A 377 -10.55 33.54 4.20
CA LEU A 377 -9.26 33.78 3.51
C LEU A 377 -9.05 35.24 3.09
N LYS A 378 -10.14 35.99 2.83
CA LYS A 378 -10.06 37.41 2.43
C LYS A 378 -9.47 38.31 3.51
N GLN A 379 -9.61 37.94 4.80
CA GLN A 379 -9.12 38.70 5.95
C GLN A 379 -7.65 38.42 6.30
N LEU A 380 -7.04 37.42 5.66
CA LEU A 380 -5.66 36.98 5.91
C LEU A 380 -4.67 37.77 5.03
N THR A 381 -3.44 37.91 5.52
CA THR A 381 -2.33 38.47 4.73
C THR A 381 -2.10 37.64 3.47
N ARG A 382 -1.57 38.24 2.39
CA ARG A 382 -1.26 37.58 1.13
C ARG A 382 -0.34 36.38 1.34
N ALA A 383 0.64 36.50 2.24
CA ALA A 383 1.60 35.45 2.56
C ALA A 383 0.93 34.20 3.18
N ILE A 384 0.05 34.38 4.16
CA ILE A 384 -0.71 33.30 4.81
C ILE A 384 -1.66 32.64 3.81
N ARG A 385 -2.36 33.45 3.01
CA ARG A 385 -3.27 32.99 1.95
C ARG A 385 -2.54 32.08 0.94
N ASN A 386 -1.35 32.46 0.51
CA ASN A 386 -0.56 31.64 -0.40
C ASN A 386 -0.13 30.31 0.24
N LYS A 387 0.24 30.30 1.53
CA LYS A 387 0.56 29.05 2.25
C LYS A 387 -0.66 28.12 2.34
N ILE A 388 -1.85 28.66 2.62
CA ILE A 388 -3.09 27.86 2.68
C ILE A 388 -3.46 27.33 1.29
N LYS A 389 -3.35 28.13 0.23
CA LYS A 389 -3.59 27.70 -1.15
C LYS A 389 -2.67 26.56 -1.56
N ARG A 390 -1.41 26.57 -1.07
CA ARG A 390 -0.46 25.51 -1.37
C ARG A 390 -0.87 24.12 -0.82
N ARG A 391 -1.87 24.02 0.06
CA ARG A 391 -2.45 22.75 0.48
C ARG A 391 -2.82 21.86 -0.70
N SER A 392 -3.33 22.42 -1.79
CA SER A 392 -3.68 21.64 -2.99
C SER A 392 -2.51 20.89 -3.62
N ALA A 393 -1.25 21.23 -3.28
CA ALA A 393 -0.07 20.53 -3.77
C ALA A 393 0.03 19.06 -3.31
N ILE A 394 -0.75 18.63 -2.30
CA ILE A 394 -0.85 17.22 -1.92
C ILE A 394 -1.65 16.38 -2.94
N GLU A 395 -2.59 16.99 -3.68
CA GLU A 395 -3.46 16.28 -4.61
C GLU A 395 -2.68 15.62 -5.76
N PRO A 396 -1.75 16.30 -6.46
CA PRO A 396 -0.86 15.65 -7.41
C PRO A 396 0.00 14.57 -6.76
N THR A 397 0.51 14.79 -5.54
CA THR A 397 1.27 13.78 -4.80
C THR A 397 0.46 12.51 -4.58
N ILE A 398 -0.79 12.64 -4.12
CA ILE A 398 -1.72 11.51 -3.98
C ILE A 398 -1.96 10.84 -5.34
N GLY A 399 -2.10 11.62 -6.41
CA GLY A 399 -2.23 11.10 -7.77
C GLY A 399 -1.04 10.20 -8.15
N HIS A 400 0.18 10.69 -7.97
CA HIS A 400 1.40 9.92 -8.26
C HIS A 400 1.56 8.69 -7.37
N VAL A 401 1.31 8.79 -6.07
CA VAL A 401 1.35 7.64 -5.15
C VAL A 401 0.38 6.54 -5.60
N LYS A 402 -0.79 6.93 -6.13
CA LYS A 402 -1.78 5.99 -6.65
C LYS A 402 -1.38 5.37 -7.98
N SER A 403 -0.99 6.19 -8.98
CA SER A 403 -0.70 5.72 -10.34
C SER A 403 0.66 5.07 -10.46
N ASP A 404 1.68 5.66 -9.83
CA ASP A 404 3.08 5.35 -10.09
C ASP A 404 3.73 4.49 -8.99
N ASN A 405 3.12 4.44 -7.77
CA ASN A 405 3.71 3.77 -6.61
C ASN A 405 2.79 2.71 -5.98
N ARG A 406 1.84 2.15 -6.75
CA ARG A 406 0.99 1.00 -6.41
C ARG A 406 -0.05 1.21 -5.30
N MET A 407 -0.34 2.45 -4.88
CA MET A 407 -1.44 2.69 -3.93
C MET A 407 -2.82 2.59 -4.61
N GLY A 408 -2.93 2.83 -5.91
CA GLY A 408 -4.21 2.85 -6.64
C GLY A 408 -4.93 1.51 -6.65
N ARG A 409 -4.20 0.39 -6.50
CA ARG A 409 -4.77 -0.95 -6.44
C ARG A 409 -3.94 -1.88 -5.56
N ASN A 410 -4.39 -2.10 -4.33
CA ASN A 410 -3.69 -2.94 -3.36
C ASN A 410 -4.02 -4.42 -3.54
N TYR A 411 -3.00 -5.24 -3.74
CA TYR A 411 -3.09 -6.70 -3.87
C TYR A 411 -2.79 -7.44 -2.57
N LEU A 412 -2.23 -6.77 -1.56
CA LEU A 412 -1.90 -7.39 -0.28
C LEU A 412 -3.17 -7.70 0.50
N LYS A 413 -3.17 -8.78 1.27
CA LYS A 413 -4.34 -9.28 2.02
C LYS A 413 -4.34 -8.78 3.46
N GLY A 414 -5.55 -8.62 4.02
CA GLY A 414 -5.75 -8.22 5.40
C GLY A 414 -5.51 -6.73 5.67
N ALA A 415 -5.81 -6.32 6.89
CA ALA A 415 -5.59 -4.95 7.36
C ALA A 415 -4.09 -4.60 7.40
N ASP A 416 -3.25 -5.54 7.83
CA ASP A 416 -1.79 -5.38 7.81
C ASP A 416 -1.28 -5.16 6.38
N GLY A 417 -1.84 -5.89 5.40
CA GLY A 417 -1.51 -5.69 3.99
C GLY A 417 -1.90 -4.31 3.49
N ASP A 418 -3.00 -3.74 3.98
CA ASP A 418 -3.40 -2.37 3.64
C ASP A 418 -2.43 -1.34 4.22
N GLN A 419 -2.02 -1.53 5.47
CA GLN A 419 -1.05 -0.66 6.13
C GLN A 419 0.33 -0.75 5.48
N ILE A 420 0.83 -1.96 5.22
CA ILE A 420 2.11 -2.19 4.56
C ILE A 420 2.14 -1.55 3.17
N ASN A 421 1.08 -1.73 2.37
CA ASN A 421 1.05 -1.14 1.03
C ASN A 421 1.02 0.40 1.07
N ALA A 422 0.30 1.00 2.03
CA ALA A 422 0.26 2.45 2.20
C ALA A 422 1.64 3.03 2.56
N ILE A 423 2.38 2.37 3.44
CA ILE A 423 3.74 2.76 3.83
C ILE A 423 4.72 2.61 2.66
N LEU A 424 4.70 1.44 2.01
CA LEU A 424 5.62 1.15 0.90
C LEU A 424 5.36 2.03 -0.34
N ALA A 425 4.10 2.36 -0.62
CA ALA A 425 3.78 3.29 -1.70
C ALA A 425 4.30 4.70 -1.41
N ALA A 426 4.21 5.16 -0.16
CA ALA A 426 4.78 6.42 0.29
C ALA A 426 6.31 6.43 0.22
N ALA A 427 6.95 5.34 0.69
CA ALA A 427 8.39 5.16 0.58
C ALA A 427 8.85 5.12 -0.89
N GLY A 428 8.13 4.41 -1.76
CA GLY A 428 8.37 4.36 -3.20
C GLY A 428 8.29 5.74 -3.87
N TYR A 429 7.33 6.57 -3.47
CA TYR A 429 7.23 7.96 -3.93
C TYR A 429 8.48 8.78 -3.54
N ASN A 430 8.90 8.71 -2.28
CA ASN A 430 10.11 9.40 -1.82
C ASN A 430 11.36 8.87 -2.51
N MET A 431 11.50 7.55 -2.70
CA MET A 431 12.60 6.94 -3.46
C MET A 431 12.65 7.46 -4.90
N ARG A 432 11.51 7.55 -5.57
CA ARG A 432 11.42 8.09 -6.92
C ARG A 432 11.87 9.54 -6.98
N LYS A 433 11.54 10.34 -5.96
CA LYS A 433 12.03 11.72 -5.84
C LYS A 433 13.55 11.78 -5.63
N LEU A 434 14.11 10.88 -4.81
CA LEU A 434 15.57 10.77 -4.63
C LEU A 434 16.24 10.41 -5.96
N ILE A 435 15.74 9.40 -6.67
CA ILE A 435 16.26 9.02 -8.00
C ILE A 435 16.23 10.20 -8.97
N ALA A 436 15.11 10.94 -9.02
CA ALA A 436 14.98 12.11 -9.88
C ALA A 436 15.95 13.23 -9.47
N ALA A 437 16.16 13.47 -8.18
CA ALA A 437 17.07 14.49 -7.67
C ALA A 437 18.53 14.18 -8.03
N PHE A 438 18.96 12.92 -7.88
CA PHE A 438 20.30 12.50 -8.29
C PHE A 438 20.49 12.57 -9.82
N LEU A 439 19.44 12.21 -10.57
CA LEU A 439 19.47 12.32 -12.04
C LEU A 439 19.61 13.79 -12.48
N TYR A 440 18.86 14.70 -11.85
CA TYR A 440 18.93 16.12 -12.12
C TYR A 440 20.33 16.68 -11.82
N ALA A 441 20.91 16.35 -10.67
CA ALA A 441 22.26 16.75 -10.32
C ALA A 441 23.32 16.21 -11.30
N LEU A 442 23.14 14.99 -11.81
CA LEU A 442 23.99 14.42 -12.86
C LEU A 442 23.89 15.22 -14.18
N MET A 443 22.68 15.57 -14.59
CA MET A 443 22.45 16.35 -15.83
C MET A 443 23.01 17.77 -15.72
N GLU A 444 22.87 18.39 -14.56
CA GLU A 444 23.40 19.73 -14.30
C GLU A 444 24.94 19.73 -14.34
N SER A 445 25.59 18.74 -13.72
CA SER A 445 27.03 18.60 -13.72
C SER A 445 27.64 18.30 -15.10
N ALA A 446 26.85 17.73 -16.01
CA ALA A 446 27.31 17.36 -17.35
C ALA A 446 27.10 18.47 -18.41
N GLY A 447 26.62 19.67 -18.04
CA GLY A 447 26.23 20.73 -18.99
C GLY A 447 25.08 20.32 -19.93
N PHE A 448 24.46 19.17 -19.66
CA PHE A 448 23.45 18.58 -20.53
C PHE A 448 22.14 19.38 -20.50
N LEU A 449 21.90 20.09 -19.39
CA LEU A 449 20.62 20.82 -19.19
C LEU A 449 20.51 22.01 -20.16
N GLU A 450 21.58 22.77 -20.39
CA GLU A 450 21.56 23.89 -21.32
C GLU A 450 21.40 23.43 -22.78
N ASN A 451 22.10 22.37 -23.16
CA ASN A 451 21.97 21.78 -24.48
C ASN A 451 20.60 21.16 -24.72
N TRP A 452 20.05 20.44 -23.72
CA TRP A 452 18.72 19.81 -23.81
C TRP A 452 17.58 20.85 -23.83
N LEU A 453 17.65 21.90 -23.00
CA LEU A 453 16.70 23.01 -23.04
C LEU A 453 16.75 23.77 -24.39
N ASN A 454 17.94 23.96 -24.95
CA ASN A 454 18.12 24.58 -26.26
C ASN A 454 17.64 23.67 -27.41
N GLU A 455 17.81 22.36 -27.33
CA GLU A 455 17.32 21.39 -28.32
C GLU A 455 15.79 21.19 -28.24
N THR A 456 15.22 21.12 -27.07
CA THR A 456 13.75 21.00 -26.92
C THR A 456 13.02 22.30 -27.25
N ALA A 457 13.66 23.45 -27.07
CA ALA A 457 13.15 24.73 -27.55
C ALA A 457 13.23 24.84 -29.10
N ARG A 458 14.21 24.18 -29.73
CA ARG A 458 14.39 24.16 -31.20
C ARG A 458 13.60 23.03 -31.88
N ASN A 459 13.38 21.92 -31.23
CA ASN A 459 12.63 20.77 -31.75
C ASN A 459 11.70 20.18 -30.62
N PRO A 460 10.45 20.59 -30.52
CA PRO A 460 9.51 19.98 -29.62
C PRO A 460 9.27 18.53 -30.06
N LEU A 461 9.84 17.57 -29.31
CA LEU A 461 9.66 16.15 -29.56
C LEU A 461 8.18 15.78 -29.49
N PRO A 462 7.67 14.91 -30.38
CA PRO A 462 6.32 14.39 -30.26
C PRO A 462 6.19 13.62 -28.95
N TYR A 463 5.18 13.97 -28.20
CA TYR A 463 4.81 13.49 -26.87
C TYR A 463 4.82 11.94 -26.78
N ARG A 464 5.86 11.34 -26.24
CA ARG A 464 5.83 9.99 -25.70
C ARG A 464 5.52 10.09 -24.20
N ALA A 465 4.26 9.84 -23.88
CA ALA A 465 3.76 9.82 -22.51
C ALA A 465 4.43 8.71 -21.69
N GLY A 466 5.53 9.03 -21.02
CA GLY A 466 6.20 8.07 -20.13
C GLY A 466 7.34 8.65 -19.32
N THR A 467 8.16 9.50 -19.92
CA THR A 467 9.39 9.99 -19.26
C THR A 467 9.43 11.49 -18.99
N ALA A 468 8.63 12.29 -19.68
CA ALA A 468 8.61 13.75 -19.52
C ALA A 468 7.93 14.26 -18.24
N ASN A 469 7.13 13.43 -17.55
CA ASN A 469 6.49 13.79 -16.28
C ASN A 469 7.41 13.79 -15.04
N LEU A 470 8.66 13.41 -15.18
CA LEU A 470 9.64 13.43 -14.09
C LEU A 470 10.31 14.79 -13.88
N MET A 471 10.29 15.68 -14.90
CA MET A 471 11.04 16.93 -14.86
C MET A 471 10.21 18.22 -14.78
N ALA A 472 8.90 18.15 -14.94
CA ALA A 472 8.05 19.34 -15.06
C ALA A 472 7.10 19.59 -13.87
N LYS A 473 7.46 19.19 -12.64
CA LYS A 473 6.74 19.70 -11.46
C LYS A 473 7.61 19.75 -10.21
#